data_b5487401547119b4ee3a787b23a8fe26
#
_entry.id   b5487401547119b4ee3a787b23a8fe26
#
_cell.length_a   1.000
_cell.length_b   1.000
_cell.length_c   1.000
_cell.angle_alpha   90.00
_cell.angle_beta   90.00
_cell.angle_gamma   90.00
#
_symmetry.space_group_name_H-M   'P 1'
#
loop_
_entity.id
_entity.type
_entity.pdbx_description
1 polymer ?
#
loop_
_entity_poly.entity_id
_entity_poly.type
_entity_poly.pdbx_seq_one_letter_code
_entity_poly.pdbx_strand_id
1 'polypeptide(L)'
;MLEKTKRTMVFGIGFLALLVLFNLSNLAAADSIVGTWNYSTSGHWSRGPVPAGKPSQGTLVITQSGNEFKMEFRSGMVFSPPELKYFTGKKTGKDYIFSNSAKVDNEGGVAKNSCTLKMLGNNHFAGKSSSEYSQGPIKFSWGFDIELKK
;
A
#
# COMPACT_ATOMS: atom_id res chain seq x y z
N MET A 1 27.60 52.38 45.30
CA MET A 1 26.39 52.41 44.47
C MET A 1 26.81 52.19 43.05
N LEU A 2 26.49 51.09 42.42
CA LEU A 2 26.75 50.53 41.10
C LEU A 2 27.36 49.14 41.21
N GLU A 3 26.49 48.16 41.15
CA GLU A 3 26.77 46.86 40.50
C GLU A 3 25.56 45.93 40.74
N LYS A 4 24.53 46.08 39.96
CA LYS A 4 23.46 45.09 39.82
C LYS A 4 22.77 45.32 38.49
N THR A 5 23.39 44.93 37.37
CA THR A 5 22.63 44.76 36.11
C THR A 5 23.53 44.09 35.06
N LYS A 6 23.83 42.79 35.22
CA LYS A 6 24.35 41.94 34.14
C LYS A 6 24.17 40.46 34.47
N ARG A 7 22.95 39.98 34.69
CA ARG A 7 22.68 38.53 34.77
C ARG A 7 21.26 38.15 34.36
N THR A 8 20.78 38.67 33.24
CA THR A 8 19.44 38.21 32.77
C THR A 8 19.34 38.24 31.26
N MET A 9 20.30 37.67 30.54
CA MET A 9 20.19 37.59 29.07
C MET A 9 20.87 36.38 28.43
N VAL A 10 20.92 35.23 29.11
CA VAL A 10 21.52 34.04 28.54
C VAL A 10 20.55 32.83 28.54
N PHE A 11 19.41 32.91 29.21
CA PHE A 11 18.46 31.80 29.30
C PHE A 11 17.41 31.69 28.18
N GLY A 12 17.26 32.70 27.33
CA GLY A 12 16.21 32.73 26.31
C GLY A 12 16.54 32.03 25.00
N ILE A 13 17.82 31.92 24.63
CA ILE A 13 18.21 31.41 23.31
C ILE A 13 18.32 29.87 23.29
N GLY A 14 18.68 29.26 24.43
CA GLY A 14 18.82 27.80 24.53
C GLY A 14 17.52 27.04 24.44
N PHE A 15 16.40 27.64 24.91
CA PHE A 15 15.09 26.96 24.95
C PHE A 15 14.38 26.92 23.58
N LEU A 16 14.60 27.97 22.76
CA LEU A 16 14.01 28.05 21.42
C LEU A 16 14.70 27.09 20.43
N ALA A 17 16.02 26.90 20.57
CA ALA A 17 16.76 25.95 19.73
C ALA A 17 16.41 24.49 20.03
N LEU A 18 16.08 24.16 21.29
CA LEU A 18 15.69 22.80 21.68
C LEU A 18 14.28 22.43 21.17
N LEU A 19 13.35 23.39 21.11
CA LEU A 19 12.00 23.18 20.57
C LEU A 19 11.99 22.96 19.05
N VAL A 20 12.91 23.55 18.31
CA VAL A 20 13.02 23.35 16.85
C VAL A 20 13.61 21.98 16.53
N LEU A 21 14.51 21.45 17.37
CA LEU A 21 15.09 20.12 17.17
C LEU A 21 14.09 18.98 17.49
N PHE A 22 13.13 19.21 18.38
CA PHE A 22 12.09 18.20 18.68
C PHE A 22 11.03 18.04 17.57
N ASN A 23 10.85 19.02 16.70
CA ASN A 23 9.89 18.93 15.59
C ASN A 23 10.46 18.32 14.29
N LEU A 24 11.79 18.14 14.20
CA LEU A 24 12.42 17.53 13.03
C LEU A 24 12.51 15.99 13.09
N SER A 25 12.24 15.41 14.24
CA SER A 25 12.38 13.95 14.44
C SER A 25 11.14 13.12 14.09
N ASN A 26 10.05 13.72 13.60
CA ASN A 26 8.81 13.02 13.24
C ASN A 26 8.46 13.02 11.75
N LEU A 27 9.38 13.42 10.86
CA LEU A 27 9.25 13.02 9.48
C LEU A 27 9.70 11.54 9.39
N ALA A 28 8.79 10.63 9.72
CA ALA A 28 9.00 9.23 9.38
C ALA A 28 9.27 9.16 7.87
N ALA A 29 10.46 8.70 7.50
CA ALA A 29 10.80 8.50 6.09
C ALA A 29 9.71 7.64 5.47
N ALA A 30 9.17 8.06 4.33
CA ALA A 30 8.19 7.27 3.60
C ALA A 30 8.76 5.86 3.36
N ASP A 31 7.94 4.84 3.55
CA ASP A 31 8.37 3.46 3.33
C ASP A 31 8.79 3.27 1.86
N SER A 32 9.77 2.42 1.62
CA SER A 32 10.37 2.22 0.28
C SER A 32 9.38 1.74 -0.78
N ILE A 33 8.23 1.17 -0.36
CA ILE A 33 7.15 0.77 -1.28
C ILE A 33 6.35 1.95 -1.84
N VAL A 34 6.41 3.13 -1.20
CA VAL A 34 5.65 4.30 -1.63
C VAL A 34 6.17 4.83 -2.97
N GLY A 35 5.26 5.12 -3.88
CA GLY A 35 5.57 5.69 -5.20
C GLY A 35 4.83 5.01 -6.35
N THR A 36 5.25 5.35 -7.57
CA THR A 36 4.74 4.76 -8.82
C THR A 36 5.60 3.57 -9.21
N TRP A 37 4.95 2.51 -9.65
CA TRP A 37 5.55 1.23 -10.00
C TRP A 37 5.04 0.73 -11.34
N ASN A 38 5.92 0.15 -12.15
CA ASN A 38 5.55 -0.72 -13.23
C ASN A 38 5.28 -2.12 -12.66
N TYR A 39 4.16 -2.72 -13.01
CA TYR A 39 3.89 -4.09 -12.60
C TYR A 39 3.78 -5.03 -13.80
N SER A 40 4.05 -6.29 -13.55
CA SER A 40 3.76 -7.42 -14.43
C SER A 40 3.14 -8.56 -13.65
N THR A 41 2.28 -9.35 -14.31
CA THR A 41 1.63 -10.51 -13.70
C THR A 41 1.96 -11.78 -14.49
N SER A 42 2.06 -12.90 -13.77
CA SER A 42 2.35 -14.22 -14.30
C SER A 42 1.70 -15.30 -13.43
N GLY A 43 1.90 -16.58 -13.76
CA GLY A 43 1.46 -17.68 -12.90
C GLY A 43 -0.04 -17.68 -12.62
N HIS A 44 -0.87 -17.25 -13.58
CA HIS A 44 -2.31 -17.17 -13.42
C HIS A 44 -2.93 -18.55 -13.22
N TRP A 45 -3.82 -18.65 -12.24
CA TRP A 45 -4.55 -19.86 -11.91
C TRP A 45 -6.01 -19.55 -11.61
N SER A 46 -6.87 -20.56 -11.73
CA SER A 46 -8.29 -20.49 -11.37
C SER A 46 -8.76 -21.81 -10.75
N ARG A 47 -9.71 -21.73 -9.83
CA ARG A 47 -10.44 -22.83 -9.23
C ARG A 47 -11.92 -22.52 -9.34
N GLY A 48 -12.60 -23.16 -10.28
CA GLY A 48 -14.01 -22.96 -10.57
C GLY A 48 -14.29 -22.74 -12.06
N PRO A 49 -15.46 -22.20 -12.42
CA PRO A 49 -15.90 -22.08 -13.82
C PRO A 49 -15.22 -20.95 -14.59
N VAL A 50 -14.50 -20.06 -13.90
CA VAL A 50 -13.82 -18.91 -14.52
C VAL A 50 -12.46 -19.36 -15.05
N PRO A 51 -12.11 -19.09 -16.31
CA PRO A 51 -10.80 -19.41 -16.84
C PRO A 51 -9.71 -18.60 -16.12
N ALA A 52 -8.50 -19.15 -16.04
CA ALA A 52 -7.35 -18.42 -15.54
C ALA A 52 -7.11 -17.16 -16.39
N GLY A 53 -6.75 -16.07 -15.75
CA GLY A 53 -6.43 -14.80 -16.41
C GLY A 53 -5.21 -14.91 -17.33
N LYS A 54 -4.96 -13.86 -18.09
CA LYS A 54 -3.77 -13.73 -18.94
C LYS A 54 -2.75 -12.81 -18.30
N PRO A 55 -1.44 -12.96 -18.58
CA PRO A 55 -0.42 -12.01 -18.17
C PRO A 55 -0.79 -10.58 -18.56
N SER A 56 -0.56 -9.66 -17.65
CA SER A 56 -0.88 -8.24 -17.80
C SER A 56 0.30 -7.41 -17.32
N GLN A 57 0.43 -6.22 -17.88
CA GLN A 57 1.43 -5.22 -17.50
C GLN A 57 0.76 -3.85 -17.39
N GLY A 58 1.27 -3.00 -16.52
CA GLY A 58 0.74 -1.66 -16.35
C GLY A 58 1.45 -0.90 -15.25
N THR A 59 0.78 0.12 -14.76
CA THR A 59 1.29 0.97 -13.68
C THR A 59 0.35 0.95 -12.49
N LEU A 60 0.91 1.06 -11.30
CA LEU A 60 0.18 1.28 -10.06
C LEU A 60 0.89 2.31 -9.18
N VAL A 61 0.16 2.90 -8.27
CA VAL A 61 0.67 3.88 -7.31
C VAL A 61 0.38 3.37 -5.90
N ILE A 62 1.40 3.45 -5.04
CA ILE A 62 1.24 3.18 -3.60
C ILE A 62 1.50 4.46 -2.83
N THR A 63 0.57 4.82 -1.96
CA THR A 63 0.65 5.96 -1.04
C THR A 63 0.57 5.47 0.39
N GLN A 64 1.05 6.29 1.34
CA GLN A 64 1.03 5.98 2.76
C GLN A 64 0.42 7.15 3.55
N SER A 65 -0.41 6.82 4.52
CA SER A 65 -0.93 7.75 5.52
C SER A 65 -0.86 7.09 6.90
N GLY A 66 0.07 7.56 7.73
CA GLY A 66 0.37 6.87 9.00
C GLY A 66 0.87 5.44 8.74
N ASN A 67 0.19 4.47 9.34
CA ASN A 67 0.49 3.04 9.19
C ASN A 67 -0.32 2.34 8.09
N GLU A 68 -1.17 3.08 7.37
CA GLU A 68 -1.99 2.55 6.30
C GLU A 68 -1.39 2.86 4.93
N PHE A 69 -1.42 1.88 4.04
CA PHE A 69 -1.02 2.00 2.65
C PHE A 69 -2.25 1.89 1.76
N LYS A 70 -2.23 2.66 0.65
CA LYS A 70 -3.23 2.55 -0.43
C LYS A 70 -2.50 2.21 -1.72
N MET A 71 -2.99 1.20 -2.44
CA MET A 71 -2.49 0.80 -3.74
C MET A 71 -3.60 1.01 -4.77
N GLU A 72 -3.29 1.70 -5.86
CA GLU A 72 -4.22 1.93 -6.96
C GLU A 72 -3.59 1.49 -8.28
N PHE A 73 -4.27 0.58 -8.98
CA PHE A 73 -3.92 0.22 -10.36
C PHE A 73 -4.37 1.33 -11.31
N ARG A 74 -3.43 1.90 -12.06
CA ARG A 74 -3.64 3.03 -12.98
C ARG A 74 -3.85 2.58 -14.43
N SER A 75 -3.21 1.52 -14.86
CA SER A 75 -3.31 0.98 -16.23
C SER A 75 -3.08 -0.53 -16.24
N GLY A 76 -3.36 -1.16 -17.36
CA GLY A 76 -3.13 -2.58 -17.63
C GLY A 76 -4.32 -3.46 -17.25
N MET A 77 -4.52 -3.77 -15.98
CA MET A 77 -5.66 -4.56 -15.52
C MET A 77 -6.98 -3.77 -15.56
N VAL A 78 -8.04 -4.46 -15.97
CA VAL A 78 -9.42 -3.96 -15.91
C VAL A 78 -10.12 -4.58 -14.71
N PHE A 79 -10.78 -3.75 -13.91
CA PHE A 79 -11.52 -4.17 -12.72
C PHE A 79 -13.02 -3.95 -12.92
N SER A 80 -13.81 -4.92 -12.51
CA SER A 80 -15.28 -4.83 -12.51
C SER A 80 -15.82 -5.35 -11.16
N PRO A 81 -16.46 -4.50 -10.37
CA PRO A 81 -16.65 -3.05 -10.56
C PRO A 81 -15.34 -2.24 -10.46
N PRO A 82 -15.31 -1.02 -10.99
CA PRO A 82 -14.07 -0.21 -11.08
C PRO A 82 -13.41 0.11 -9.74
N GLU A 83 -14.14 0.16 -8.65
CA GLU A 83 -13.62 0.40 -7.30
C GLU A 83 -12.66 -0.70 -6.81
N LEU A 84 -12.71 -1.89 -7.38
CA LEU A 84 -11.78 -2.97 -7.06
C LEU A 84 -10.33 -2.70 -7.48
N LYS A 85 -10.05 -1.63 -8.23
CA LYS A 85 -8.69 -1.17 -8.51
C LYS A 85 -7.98 -0.56 -7.30
N TYR A 86 -8.72 -0.21 -6.23
CA TYR A 86 -8.20 0.38 -5.01
C TYR A 86 -8.08 -0.68 -3.92
N PHE A 87 -6.91 -0.76 -3.33
CA PHE A 87 -6.62 -1.64 -2.20
C PHE A 87 -6.16 -0.81 -1.02
N THR A 88 -6.53 -1.23 0.19
CA THR A 88 -5.94 -0.72 1.43
C THR A 88 -5.10 -1.80 2.07
N GLY A 89 -4.05 -1.42 2.78
CA GLY A 89 -3.14 -2.40 3.34
C GLY A 89 -2.31 -1.90 4.50
N LYS A 90 -1.57 -2.83 5.08
CA LYS A 90 -0.66 -2.59 6.20
C LYS A 90 0.63 -3.36 5.99
N LYS A 91 1.69 -2.87 6.62
CA LYS A 91 2.95 -3.60 6.74
C LYS A 91 2.88 -4.53 7.95
N THR A 92 3.20 -5.80 7.74
CA THR A 92 3.26 -6.82 8.78
C THR A 92 4.62 -7.51 8.69
N GLY A 93 5.52 -7.17 9.59
CA GLY A 93 6.91 -7.60 9.50
C GLY A 93 7.59 -7.08 8.23
N LYS A 94 7.98 -7.98 7.33
CA LYS A 94 8.60 -7.64 6.03
C LYS A 94 7.60 -7.61 4.86
N ASP A 95 6.36 -7.95 5.11
CA ASP A 95 5.32 -8.09 4.10
C ASP A 95 4.39 -6.87 4.10
N TYR A 96 3.95 -6.46 2.91
CA TYR A 96 2.87 -5.50 2.72
C TYR A 96 1.64 -6.26 2.26
N ILE A 97 0.59 -6.23 3.07
CA ILE A 97 -0.64 -6.99 2.83
C ILE A 97 -1.74 -6.00 2.48
N PHE A 98 -2.25 -6.10 1.26
CA PHE A 98 -3.31 -5.26 0.70
C PHE A 98 -4.57 -6.08 0.49
N SER A 99 -5.74 -5.47 0.66
CA SER A 99 -7.02 -6.12 0.38
C SER A 99 -8.08 -5.11 -0.06
N ASN A 100 -9.09 -5.63 -0.74
CA ASN A 100 -10.34 -4.93 -0.98
C ASN A 100 -11.50 -5.93 -1.08
N SER A 101 -12.72 -5.42 -1.10
CA SER A 101 -13.91 -6.20 -1.42
C SER A 101 -15.01 -5.31 -1.97
N ALA A 102 -15.83 -5.84 -2.88
CA ALA A 102 -17.02 -5.16 -3.37
C ALA A 102 -18.12 -6.17 -3.74
N LYS A 103 -19.36 -5.68 -3.76
CA LYS A 103 -20.46 -6.36 -4.43
C LYS A 103 -20.24 -6.26 -5.94
N VAL A 104 -20.33 -7.39 -6.64
CA VAL A 104 -19.99 -7.48 -8.07
C VAL A 104 -21.20 -7.74 -8.97
N ASP A 105 -22.36 -8.02 -8.36
CA ASP A 105 -23.62 -8.22 -9.07
C ASP A 105 -24.82 -7.81 -8.21
N ASN A 106 -26.01 -7.79 -8.83
CA ASN A 106 -27.27 -7.43 -8.16
C ASN A 106 -27.86 -8.59 -7.32
N GLU A 107 -27.29 -9.78 -7.40
CA GLU A 107 -27.76 -10.98 -6.72
C GLU A 107 -27.02 -11.24 -5.40
N GLY A 108 -26.17 -10.30 -4.99
CA GLY A 108 -25.43 -10.34 -3.72
C GLY A 108 -24.10 -11.06 -3.79
N GLY A 109 -23.54 -11.25 -4.98
CA GLY A 109 -22.18 -11.74 -5.17
C GLY A 109 -21.14 -10.76 -4.63
N VAL A 110 -20.17 -11.27 -3.90
CA VAL A 110 -19.08 -10.48 -3.32
C VAL A 110 -17.73 -10.98 -3.84
N ALA A 111 -16.92 -10.08 -4.36
CA ALA A 111 -15.52 -10.33 -4.64
C ALA A 111 -14.66 -9.83 -3.48
N LYS A 112 -13.70 -10.64 -3.04
CA LYS A 112 -12.65 -10.28 -2.08
C LYS A 112 -11.30 -10.51 -2.72
N ASN A 113 -10.45 -9.49 -2.70
CA ASN A 113 -9.11 -9.58 -3.26
C ASN A 113 -8.07 -9.36 -2.17
N SER A 114 -6.96 -10.05 -2.27
CA SER A 114 -5.79 -9.92 -1.39
C SER A 114 -4.53 -9.91 -2.25
N CYS A 115 -3.58 -9.05 -1.89
CA CYS A 115 -2.27 -8.98 -2.53
C CYS A 115 -1.21 -8.84 -1.44
N THR A 116 -0.26 -9.75 -1.40
CA THR A 116 0.88 -9.70 -0.49
C THR A 116 2.15 -9.44 -1.28
N LEU A 117 2.88 -8.38 -0.92
CA LEU A 117 4.12 -7.96 -1.56
C LEU A 117 5.28 -8.06 -0.58
N LYS A 118 6.41 -8.55 -1.06
CA LYS A 118 7.69 -8.64 -0.34
C LYS A 118 8.74 -7.84 -1.09
N MET A 119 9.58 -7.12 -0.37
CA MET A 119 10.72 -6.44 -0.95
C MET A 119 11.80 -7.46 -1.33
N LEU A 120 12.22 -7.44 -2.60
CA LEU A 120 13.36 -8.20 -3.12
C LEU A 120 14.60 -7.33 -3.30
N GLY A 121 14.42 -6.02 -3.38
CA GLY A 121 15.47 -5.01 -3.51
C GLY A 121 14.88 -3.60 -3.46
N ASN A 122 15.73 -2.56 -3.48
CA ASN A 122 15.30 -1.16 -3.32
C ASN A 122 14.23 -0.70 -4.33
N ASN A 123 14.26 -1.25 -5.54
CA ASN A 123 13.32 -0.92 -6.62
C ASN A 123 12.59 -2.15 -7.14
N HIS A 124 12.40 -3.16 -6.29
CA HIS A 124 11.85 -4.43 -6.68
C HIS A 124 11.02 -5.07 -5.56
N PHE A 125 9.75 -5.30 -5.82
CA PHE A 125 8.86 -6.08 -4.99
C PHE A 125 8.24 -7.21 -5.80
N ALA A 126 7.96 -8.32 -5.16
CA ALA A 126 7.20 -9.40 -5.77
C ALA A 126 6.24 -10.01 -4.76
N GLY A 127 5.20 -10.65 -5.27
CA GLY A 127 4.21 -11.26 -4.41
C GLY A 127 3.13 -12.02 -5.14
N LYS A 128 2.04 -12.26 -4.42
CA LYS A 128 0.89 -13.02 -4.91
C LYS A 128 -0.37 -12.24 -4.70
N SER A 129 -1.24 -12.29 -5.70
CA SER A 129 -2.61 -11.81 -5.60
C SER A 129 -3.57 -12.99 -5.68
N SER A 130 -4.60 -12.96 -4.86
CA SER A 130 -5.69 -13.91 -4.89
C SER A 130 -7.03 -13.20 -4.78
N SER A 131 -8.02 -13.74 -5.44
CA SER A 131 -9.39 -13.26 -5.44
C SER A 131 -10.33 -14.41 -5.14
N GLU A 132 -11.37 -14.11 -4.38
CA GLU A 132 -12.46 -15.04 -4.09
C GLU A 132 -13.79 -14.38 -4.45
N TYR A 133 -14.63 -15.10 -5.17
CA TYR A 133 -16.03 -14.76 -5.35
C TYR A 133 -16.89 -15.67 -4.48
N SER A 134 -17.92 -15.09 -3.88
CA SER A 134 -18.92 -15.84 -3.12
C SER A 134 -20.33 -15.29 -3.30
N GLN A 135 -21.28 -16.19 -3.53
CA GLN A 135 -22.72 -15.91 -3.62
C GLN A 135 -23.49 -17.14 -3.10
N GLY A 136 -24.00 -17.07 -1.88
CA GLY A 136 -24.60 -18.22 -1.23
C GLY A 136 -23.66 -19.42 -1.19
N PRO A 137 -24.05 -20.59 -1.74
CA PRO A 137 -23.21 -21.78 -1.80
C PRO A 137 -22.13 -21.73 -2.91
N ILE A 138 -22.24 -20.78 -3.84
CA ILE A 138 -21.30 -20.64 -4.97
C ILE A 138 -20.05 -19.97 -4.49
N LYS A 139 -18.90 -20.62 -4.69
CA LYS A 139 -17.57 -20.07 -4.40
C LYS A 139 -16.60 -20.50 -5.47
N PHE A 140 -15.77 -19.56 -5.92
CA PHE A 140 -14.61 -19.85 -6.76
C PHE A 140 -13.50 -18.83 -6.51
N SER A 141 -12.29 -19.17 -6.89
CA SER A 141 -11.14 -18.34 -6.64
C SER A 141 -10.18 -18.35 -7.82
N TRP A 142 -9.39 -17.30 -7.93
CA TRP A 142 -8.34 -17.16 -8.93
C TRP A 142 -7.20 -16.31 -8.38
N GLY A 143 -6.09 -16.29 -9.07
CA GLY A 143 -4.96 -15.48 -8.64
C GLY A 143 -3.83 -15.48 -9.64
N PHE A 144 -2.76 -14.79 -9.25
CA PHE A 144 -1.57 -14.62 -10.07
C PHE A 144 -0.39 -14.19 -9.20
N ASP A 145 0.80 -14.36 -9.74
CA ASP A 145 2.02 -13.74 -9.20
C ASP A 145 2.15 -12.31 -9.76
N ILE A 146 2.61 -11.37 -8.94
CA ILE A 146 2.82 -9.98 -9.32
C ILE A 146 4.24 -9.54 -9.00
N GLU A 147 4.82 -8.77 -9.89
CA GLU A 147 6.15 -8.17 -9.73
C GLU A 147 6.05 -6.67 -9.96
N LEU A 148 6.69 -5.87 -9.08
CA LEU A 148 6.77 -4.41 -9.18
C LEU A 148 8.22 -3.99 -9.38
N LYS A 149 8.47 -3.12 -10.37
CA LYS A 149 9.78 -2.54 -10.65
C LYS A 149 9.65 -1.04 -10.93
N LYS A 150 10.65 -0.27 -10.49
CA LYS A 150 10.83 1.14 -10.88
C LYS A 150 11.66 1.26 -12.14
#